data_ce7dd5c47fd82ce03ebe75c1e6362829
#
_entry.id   ce7dd5c47fd82ce03ebe75c1e6362829
#
_cell.length_a   1.000
_cell.length_b   1.000
_cell.length_c   1.000
_cell.angle_alpha   90.00
_cell.angle_beta   90.00
_cell.angle_gamma   90.00
#
_symmetry.space_group_name_H-M   'P 1'
#
loop_
_entity.id
_entity.type
_entity.pdbx_description
1 polymer ?
#
loop_
_entity_poly.entity_id
_entity_poly.type
_entity_poly.pdbx_seq_one_letter_code
_entity_poly.pdbx_strand_id
1 'polypeptide(L)'
;MAKTNNSQRKSTKNSTRKTTAKNTKRVATAKKSTNTKSVNKPVVKKVEKEVVPEVKVEEVKPEIIKTSRPKSTRNDGFVSKTKKNILKNWEERREFVIACIIIAILAVIIVLLALCKRIPKTKNGEEVLASVDGLTVTSDKLYQDLKNQYGTTNVINMIDEYIANDYVKKLTKDDEKYVNQVVDYYKQYAEYYGASFEDFLSQYVGIQGVTNEKEFRAYVTKDYKKTLAVKKYIGSTISEEELKKEFNENYKEKLTVRHILIEVNDETSEEDAKKKAEDLINQLNEVKDDADKLEKKFKDLAYDNSDDKASYEDGGLFKDFSKSGVDEAFYNASKKLKKGEYTAEPVKSQYGYHVILKVSSKTNKYKDVKETIKKDLAEKKLNEDSTLQVKSWDKLRKKYKLKINDTDVEKAYKKTVNDGSKKEEEKTEETSSEE
;
A
#
# COMPACT_ATOMS: atom_id res chain seq x y z
N MET A 1 9.66 69.79 -10.26
CA MET A 1 11.13 70.01 -10.23
C MET A 1 11.72 68.60 -10.18
N ALA A 2 12.19 68.13 -11.30
CA ALA A 2 13.60 67.99 -11.72
C ALA A 2 14.28 66.81 -11.00
N LYS A 3 14.92 65.87 -11.58
CA LYS A 3 15.55 65.51 -12.87
C LYS A 3 16.14 64.07 -12.63
N THR A 4 15.91 63.15 -13.50
CA THR A 4 16.84 62.43 -14.41
C THR A 4 18.21 62.01 -13.90
N ASN A 5 18.56 60.66 -14.08
CA ASN A 5 19.67 60.22 -14.94
C ASN A 5 19.75 58.68 -14.85
N ASN A 6 19.54 58.01 -15.84
CA ASN A 6 20.13 57.37 -17.02
C ASN A 6 21.64 57.11 -16.93
N SER A 7 22.06 55.83 -16.94
CA SER A 7 23.39 55.44 -17.45
C SER A 7 23.37 53.99 -17.96
N GLN A 8 23.42 53.90 -19.29
CA GLN A 8 23.83 52.75 -20.09
C GLN A 8 25.33 52.46 -19.97
N ARG A 9 25.71 51.19 -20.12
CA ARG A 9 26.95 50.72 -20.80
C ARG A 9 26.79 49.21 -21.04
N LYS A 10 26.56 48.79 -22.26
CA LYS A 10 27.44 48.40 -23.42
C LYS A 10 28.58 47.44 -23.00
N SER A 11 28.39 46.14 -23.39
CA SER A 11 29.06 45.46 -24.52
C SER A 11 30.57 45.24 -24.39
N THR A 12 30.97 43.95 -24.39
CA THR A 12 32.11 43.54 -25.26
C THR A 12 32.02 42.04 -25.62
N LYS A 13 32.31 41.82 -26.88
CA LYS A 13 32.38 40.56 -27.63
C LYS A 13 33.74 39.86 -27.47
N ASN A 14 33.75 38.60 -27.91
CA ASN A 14 34.84 37.76 -28.45
C ASN A 14 35.59 36.90 -27.43
N SER A 15 35.72 35.59 -27.68
CA SER A 15 36.61 35.04 -28.72
C SER A 15 36.39 33.51 -28.89
N THR A 16 36.27 33.14 -30.12
CA THR A 16 36.41 31.84 -30.77
C THR A 16 37.62 31.02 -30.35
N ARG A 17 37.44 29.69 -30.18
CA ARG A 17 38.49 28.73 -30.58
C ARG A 17 37.90 27.43 -31.08
N LYS A 18 38.01 27.20 -32.39
CA LYS A 18 37.92 25.93 -33.11
C LYS A 18 39.16 25.10 -32.83
N THR A 19 39.01 23.78 -32.70
CA THR A 19 39.91 22.73 -33.28
C THR A 19 39.15 21.42 -33.18
N THR A 20 38.80 20.90 -34.26
CA THR A 20 39.31 19.95 -35.26
C THR A 20 38.87 18.52 -34.97
N ALA A 21 38.07 18.08 -35.93
CA ALA A 21 37.65 16.70 -36.18
C ALA A 21 38.83 15.75 -36.45
N LYS A 22 38.66 14.49 -36.10
CA LYS A 22 39.31 13.38 -36.82
C LYS A 22 38.38 12.21 -36.97
N ASN A 23 38.08 11.96 -38.22
CA ASN A 23 37.47 10.79 -38.81
C ASN A 23 38.25 9.51 -38.53
N THR A 24 37.54 8.42 -38.32
CA THR A 24 37.97 7.12 -38.93
C THR A 24 36.75 6.24 -39.23
N LYS A 25 36.51 6.09 -40.46
CA LYS A 25 35.95 5.11 -41.38
C LYS A 25 35.58 3.71 -40.81
N ARG A 26 34.32 3.36 -41.06
CA ARG A 26 33.79 2.23 -41.86
C ARG A 26 34.65 0.96 -41.94
N VAL A 27 34.04 -0.16 -41.51
CA VAL A 27 34.06 -1.40 -42.29
C VAL A 27 32.66 -2.03 -42.23
N ALA A 28 32.08 -2.23 -43.39
CA ALA A 28 30.90 -3.01 -43.64
C ALA A 28 31.36 -4.37 -44.24
N THR A 29 30.81 -5.47 -43.74
CA THR A 29 30.71 -6.73 -44.51
C THR A 29 29.52 -7.51 -43.95
N ALA A 30 28.47 -7.57 -44.70
CA ALA A 30 28.06 -8.66 -45.61
C ALA A 30 27.27 -9.78 -44.92
N LYS A 31 26.02 -9.80 -45.34
CA LYS A 31 25.01 -10.87 -45.35
C LYS A 31 25.56 -12.31 -45.32
N LYS A 32 24.91 -13.14 -44.47
CA LYS A 32 24.51 -14.48 -44.94
C LYS A 32 23.25 -14.93 -44.19
N SER A 33 22.24 -15.18 -44.98
CA SER A 33 20.99 -15.88 -44.69
C SER A 33 21.29 -17.33 -44.31
N THR A 34 20.67 -17.81 -43.21
CA THR A 34 20.28 -19.23 -43.15
C THR A 34 19.04 -19.36 -42.30
N ASN A 35 18.02 -19.83 -42.95
CA ASN A 35 16.82 -20.46 -42.47
C ASN A 35 17.10 -21.46 -41.36
N THR A 36 16.38 -21.45 -40.25
CA THR A 36 15.92 -22.71 -39.62
C THR A 36 14.92 -22.44 -38.49
N LYS A 37 13.75 -23.02 -38.66
CA LYS A 37 12.88 -23.73 -37.73
C LYS A 37 12.32 -23.01 -36.48
N SER A 38 11.04 -22.74 -36.59
CA SER A 38 10.00 -22.98 -35.62
C SER A 38 10.49 -23.75 -34.38
N VAL A 39 10.53 -23.09 -33.24
CA VAL A 39 10.59 -23.78 -31.94
C VAL A 39 9.30 -23.47 -31.18
N ASN A 40 8.63 -24.57 -30.91
CA ASN A 40 7.36 -24.71 -30.22
C ASN A 40 7.27 -23.91 -28.92
N LYS A 41 6.08 -23.30 -28.71
CA LYS A 41 5.57 -22.91 -27.40
C LYS A 41 5.66 -24.09 -26.42
N PRO A 42 6.15 -23.90 -25.20
CA PRO A 42 5.94 -24.91 -24.16
C PRO A 42 4.45 -24.90 -23.76
N VAL A 43 3.80 -26.00 -24.05
CA VAL A 43 2.49 -26.37 -23.50
C VAL A 43 2.66 -26.49 -22.00
N VAL A 44 2.02 -25.61 -21.25
CA VAL A 44 1.85 -25.75 -19.80
C VAL A 44 0.93 -26.96 -19.59
N LYS A 45 1.50 -28.09 -19.29
CA LYS A 45 0.78 -29.26 -18.77
C LYS A 45 0.22 -28.88 -17.40
N LYS A 46 -1.10 -28.86 -17.32
CA LYS A 46 -1.90 -28.86 -16.11
C LYS A 46 -1.41 -30.02 -15.22
N VAL A 47 -0.71 -29.67 -14.15
CA VAL A 47 -0.37 -30.65 -13.13
C VAL A 47 -1.66 -30.88 -12.36
N GLU A 48 -2.30 -32.02 -12.58
CA GLU A 48 -3.33 -32.57 -11.73
C GLU A 48 -2.73 -32.73 -10.34
N LYS A 49 -3.45 -32.23 -9.35
CA LYS A 49 -3.15 -32.46 -7.94
C LYS A 49 -3.27 -33.97 -7.71
N GLU A 50 -2.15 -34.61 -7.54
CA GLU A 50 -2.07 -35.94 -6.94
C GLU A 50 -2.63 -35.83 -5.52
N VAL A 51 -3.78 -36.41 -5.33
CA VAL A 51 -4.43 -36.60 -4.05
C VAL A 51 -3.58 -37.64 -3.30
N VAL A 52 -2.84 -37.20 -2.31
CA VAL A 52 -2.16 -38.08 -1.36
C VAL A 52 -3.28 -38.82 -0.61
N PRO A 53 -3.34 -40.15 -0.69
CA PRO A 53 -4.35 -40.91 0.06
C PRO A 53 -4.05 -40.78 1.55
N GLU A 54 -5.07 -40.38 2.27
CA GLU A 54 -5.12 -40.36 3.73
C GLU A 54 -4.89 -41.81 4.22
N VAL A 55 -3.72 -42.07 4.80
CA VAL A 55 -3.39 -43.34 5.42
C VAL A 55 -4.21 -43.42 6.69
N LYS A 56 -5.35 -44.12 6.61
CA LYS A 56 -6.04 -44.63 7.79
C LYS A 56 -5.10 -45.58 8.50
N VAL A 57 -4.61 -45.16 9.65
CA VAL A 57 -3.96 -46.06 10.60
C VAL A 57 -5.06 -46.95 11.18
N GLU A 58 -5.23 -48.12 10.59
CA GLU A 58 -5.98 -49.22 11.23
C GLU A 58 -5.18 -49.72 12.42
N GLU A 59 -5.80 -49.63 13.57
CA GLU A 59 -5.35 -50.19 14.82
C GLU A 59 -5.24 -51.73 14.67
N VAL A 60 -4.05 -52.21 14.30
CA VAL A 60 -3.77 -53.64 14.23
C VAL A 60 -3.65 -54.18 15.67
N LYS A 61 -4.74 -54.78 16.16
CA LYS A 61 -4.68 -55.62 17.34
C LYS A 61 -3.75 -56.78 17.05
N PRO A 62 -2.71 -57.04 17.89
CA PRO A 62 -1.86 -58.18 17.66
C PRO A 62 -2.63 -59.48 17.91
N GLU A 63 -2.85 -60.27 16.84
CA GLU A 63 -3.30 -61.65 16.95
C GLU A 63 -2.24 -62.48 17.70
N ILE A 64 -2.67 -63.07 18.81
CA ILE A 64 -1.85 -63.97 19.61
C ILE A 64 -1.72 -65.30 18.85
N ILE A 65 -0.60 -65.49 18.17
CA ILE A 65 -0.22 -66.79 17.63
C ILE A 65 0.11 -67.69 18.80
N LYS A 66 -0.80 -68.67 19.07
CA LYS A 66 -0.55 -69.73 20.03
C LYS A 66 0.45 -70.70 19.43
N THR A 67 1.72 -70.50 19.66
CA THR A 67 2.74 -71.52 19.48
C THR A 67 2.82 -72.36 20.75
N SER A 68 2.47 -73.63 20.64
CA SER A 68 2.64 -74.62 21.71
C SER A 68 4.13 -74.80 22.01
N ARG A 69 4.59 -74.29 23.15
CA ARG A 69 5.91 -74.61 23.72
C ARG A 69 5.85 -75.89 24.53
N PRO A 70 6.89 -76.70 24.43
CA PRO A 70 6.96 -77.91 25.25
C PRO A 70 7.11 -77.54 26.72
N LYS A 71 6.43 -78.29 27.62
CA LYS A 71 6.53 -78.10 29.07
C LYS A 71 7.93 -78.34 29.55
N SER A 72 8.63 -77.26 29.87
CA SER A 72 9.85 -77.34 30.69
C SER A 72 9.47 -77.13 32.14
N THR A 73 9.62 -78.18 32.92
CA THR A 73 9.55 -78.13 34.37
C THR A 73 10.74 -77.32 34.87
N ARG A 74 10.56 -76.04 35.17
CA ARG A 74 11.52 -75.24 35.83
C ARG A 74 10.86 -74.41 36.94
N ASN A 75 11.40 -74.57 38.11
CA ASN A 75 11.09 -74.00 39.42
C ASN A 75 10.59 -72.50 39.32
N ASP A 76 9.28 -72.30 39.22
CA ASP A 76 8.65 -71.00 39.21
C ASP A 76 8.58 -70.26 40.58
N GLY A 77 9.03 -70.97 41.62
CA GLY A 77 9.01 -70.39 42.96
C GLY A 77 10.05 -69.41 43.31
N PHE A 78 11.20 -69.42 42.61
CA PHE A 78 12.31 -68.44 42.90
C PHE A 78 12.16 -67.10 42.18
N VAL A 79 11.71 -67.11 40.93
CA VAL A 79 11.56 -65.86 40.13
C VAL A 79 10.37 -65.03 40.61
N SER A 80 9.34 -65.69 41.12
CA SER A 80 8.17 -65.00 41.67
C SER A 80 8.49 -64.28 43.00
N LYS A 81 9.29 -64.89 43.87
CA LYS A 81 9.69 -64.29 45.13
C LYS A 81 10.66 -63.11 44.91
N THR A 82 11.60 -63.20 43.97
CA THR A 82 12.53 -62.10 43.63
C THR A 82 11.80 -60.92 42.98
N LYS A 83 10.87 -61.14 42.07
CA LYS A 83 10.04 -60.05 41.50
C LYS A 83 9.20 -59.34 42.56
N LYS A 84 8.55 -60.11 43.48
CA LYS A 84 7.78 -59.50 44.58
C LYS A 84 8.67 -58.67 45.52
N ASN A 85 9.87 -59.16 45.84
CA ASN A 85 10.81 -58.44 46.70
C ASN A 85 11.37 -57.21 46.00
N ILE A 86 11.64 -57.22 44.69
CA ILE A 86 12.10 -56.09 43.94
C ILE A 86 10.97 -55.02 43.83
N LEU A 87 9.73 -55.41 43.60
CA LEU A 87 8.58 -54.50 43.56
C LEU A 87 8.31 -53.87 44.94
N LYS A 88 8.37 -54.67 46.02
CA LYS A 88 8.21 -54.13 47.38
C LYS A 88 9.33 -53.17 47.79
N ASN A 89 10.58 -53.49 47.50
CA ASN A 89 11.70 -52.58 47.70
C ASN A 89 11.61 -51.34 46.82
N TRP A 90 10.95 -51.41 45.64
CA TRP A 90 10.76 -50.28 44.78
C TRP A 90 9.63 -49.34 45.29
N GLU A 91 8.54 -49.94 45.84
CA GLU A 91 7.48 -49.17 46.46
C GLU A 91 7.94 -48.47 47.74
N GLU A 92 8.70 -49.12 48.59
CA GLU A 92 9.27 -48.50 49.81
C GLU A 92 10.30 -47.40 49.51
N ARG A 93 10.98 -47.42 48.34
CA ARG A 93 11.96 -46.43 47.95
C ARG A 93 11.43 -45.42 46.95
N ARG A 94 10.24 -45.61 46.46
CA ARG A 94 9.66 -44.73 45.41
C ARG A 94 9.66 -43.26 45.82
N GLU A 95 9.21 -42.97 47.02
CA GLU A 95 9.17 -41.60 47.53
C GLU A 95 10.54 -41.00 47.69
N PHE A 96 11.51 -41.82 48.13
CA PHE A 96 12.91 -41.38 48.23
C PHE A 96 13.52 -41.12 46.85
N VAL A 97 13.25 -41.94 45.85
CA VAL A 97 13.72 -41.72 44.48
C VAL A 97 13.06 -40.49 43.87
N ILE A 98 11.74 -40.27 44.06
CA ILE A 98 11.05 -39.10 43.64
C ILE A 98 11.65 -37.83 44.29
N ALA A 99 11.89 -37.85 45.59
CA ALA A 99 12.54 -36.75 46.31
C ALA A 99 13.94 -36.45 45.75
N CYS A 100 14.75 -37.45 45.44
CA CYS A 100 16.06 -37.26 44.81
C CYS A 100 15.96 -36.66 43.42
N ILE A 101 14.97 -37.06 42.60
CA ILE A 101 14.71 -36.46 41.27
C ILE A 101 14.29 -35.02 41.42
N ILE A 102 13.39 -34.70 42.34
CA ILE A 102 12.96 -33.31 42.59
C ILE A 102 14.15 -32.45 43.02
N ILE A 103 14.99 -32.96 43.94
CA ILE A 103 16.22 -32.26 44.39
C ILE A 103 17.16 -32.03 43.19
N ALA A 104 17.36 -33.05 42.35
CA ALA A 104 18.19 -32.93 41.15
C ALA A 104 17.65 -31.89 40.17
N ILE A 105 16.34 -31.87 39.93
CA ILE A 105 15.66 -30.87 39.09
C ILE A 105 15.84 -29.48 39.71
N LEU A 106 15.60 -29.33 41.00
CA LEU A 106 15.81 -28.03 41.70
C LEU A 106 17.25 -27.58 41.61
N ALA A 107 18.24 -28.49 41.78
CA ALA A 107 19.65 -28.19 41.63
C ALA A 107 19.97 -27.71 40.19
N VAL A 108 19.42 -28.35 39.16
CA VAL A 108 19.57 -27.93 37.77
C VAL A 108 18.92 -26.55 37.54
N ILE A 109 17.75 -26.30 38.08
CA ILE A 109 17.10 -25.00 38.02
C ILE A 109 17.94 -23.92 38.69
N ILE A 110 18.51 -24.20 39.88
CA ILE A 110 19.39 -23.26 40.58
C ILE A 110 20.65 -22.97 39.76
N VAL A 111 21.26 -24.00 39.15
CA VAL A 111 22.43 -23.84 38.28
C VAL A 111 22.06 -23.01 37.03
N LEU A 112 20.91 -23.27 36.39
CA LEU A 112 20.44 -22.50 35.26
C LEU A 112 20.16 -21.03 35.65
N LEU A 113 19.56 -20.79 36.81
CA LEU A 113 19.36 -19.44 37.34
C LEU A 113 20.66 -18.74 37.69
N ALA A 114 21.68 -19.48 38.14
CA ALA A 114 23.01 -18.95 38.43
C ALA A 114 23.83 -18.67 37.15
N LEU A 115 23.60 -19.43 36.07
CA LEU A 115 24.25 -19.24 34.78
C LEU A 115 23.58 -18.11 33.96
N CYS A 116 22.36 -17.73 34.28
CA CYS A 116 21.74 -16.54 33.71
C CYS A 116 22.56 -15.31 34.08
N LYS A 117 23.15 -14.61 33.09
CA LYS A 117 23.85 -13.34 33.34
C LYS A 117 22.88 -12.38 34.01
N ARG A 118 23.01 -12.18 35.31
CA ARG A 118 22.24 -11.16 36.01
C ARG A 118 22.73 -9.80 35.58
N ILE A 119 21.82 -8.96 35.07
CA ILE A 119 22.14 -7.56 34.78
C ILE A 119 22.56 -6.91 36.11
N PRO A 120 23.73 -6.27 36.18
CA PRO A 120 24.17 -5.56 37.39
C PRO A 120 23.12 -4.51 37.79
N LYS A 121 22.98 -4.25 39.10
CA LYS A 121 22.06 -3.24 39.61
C LYS A 121 22.82 -2.16 40.39
N THR A 122 22.33 -0.94 40.31
CA THR A 122 22.78 0.17 41.14
C THR A 122 22.42 -0.09 42.62
N LYS A 123 22.93 0.74 43.52
CA LYS A 123 22.55 0.70 44.97
C LYS A 123 21.04 0.92 45.16
N ASN A 124 20.39 1.63 44.23
CA ASN A 124 18.95 1.91 44.26
C ASN A 124 18.10 0.81 43.57
N GLY A 125 18.73 -0.27 43.09
CA GLY A 125 18.04 -1.41 42.46
C GLY A 125 17.82 -1.28 40.96
N GLU A 126 18.19 -0.16 40.30
CA GLU A 126 18.06 0.07 38.87
C GLU A 126 19.04 -0.86 38.10
N GLU A 127 18.59 -1.39 36.98
CA GLU A 127 19.40 -2.24 36.13
C GLU A 127 20.45 -1.41 35.36
N VAL A 128 21.72 -1.81 35.45
CA VAL A 128 22.82 -1.17 34.73
C VAL A 128 22.99 -1.80 33.37
N LEU A 129 22.66 -1.06 32.31
CA LEU A 129 22.75 -1.52 30.92
C LEU A 129 24.20 -1.45 30.39
N ALA A 130 24.89 -0.37 30.73
CA ALA A 130 26.28 -0.13 30.34
C ALA A 130 26.95 0.80 31.34
N SER A 131 28.29 0.66 31.48
CA SER A 131 29.09 1.58 32.29
C SER A 131 30.47 1.80 31.66
N VAL A 132 30.98 3.01 31.80
CA VAL A 132 32.35 3.41 31.53
C VAL A 132 32.84 4.18 32.75
N ASP A 133 34.14 4.47 32.80
CA ASP A 133 34.68 5.26 33.92
C ASP A 133 33.97 6.63 34.00
N GLY A 134 33.39 6.91 35.15
CA GLY A 134 32.62 8.14 35.40
C GLY A 134 31.18 8.18 34.87
N LEU A 135 30.70 7.14 34.16
CA LEU A 135 29.31 7.13 33.64
C LEU A 135 28.66 5.74 33.77
N THR A 136 27.45 5.72 34.34
CA THR A 136 26.57 4.54 34.38
C THR A 136 25.28 4.84 33.65
N VAL A 137 24.92 4.00 32.66
CA VAL A 137 23.65 4.06 31.95
C VAL A 137 22.74 3.00 32.55
N THR A 138 21.62 3.44 33.12
CA THR A 138 20.61 2.55 33.72
C THR A 138 19.44 2.40 32.77
N SER A 139 18.63 1.34 32.97
CA SER A 139 17.37 1.13 32.23
C SER A 139 16.41 2.31 32.42
N ASP A 140 16.34 2.86 33.62
CA ASP A 140 15.46 3.97 33.96
C ASP A 140 15.89 5.26 33.24
N LYS A 141 17.20 5.53 33.18
CA LYS A 141 17.72 6.67 32.41
C LYS A 141 17.42 6.52 30.92
N LEU A 142 17.67 5.36 30.34
CA LEU A 142 17.34 5.09 28.92
C LEU A 142 15.85 5.24 28.68
N TYR A 143 14.99 4.70 29.58
CA TYR A 143 13.54 4.86 29.47
C TYR A 143 13.12 6.33 29.50
N GLN A 144 13.65 7.13 30.43
CA GLN A 144 13.33 8.56 30.51
C GLN A 144 13.75 9.32 29.25
N ASP A 145 14.96 9.05 28.73
CA ASP A 145 15.47 9.68 27.52
C ASP A 145 14.59 9.33 26.31
N LEU A 146 14.25 8.05 26.13
CA LEU A 146 13.34 7.58 25.07
C LEU A 146 11.91 8.14 25.23
N LYS A 147 11.40 8.19 26.45
CA LYS A 147 10.09 8.77 26.75
C LYS A 147 10.06 10.25 26.41
N ASN A 148 11.11 11.00 26.76
CA ASN A 148 11.18 12.44 26.47
C ASN A 148 11.26 12.70 24.96
N GLN A 149 11.98 11.87 24.22
CA GLN A 149 12.19 12.04 22.78
C GLN A 149 11.01 11.54 21.96
N TYR A 150 10.49 10.36 22.28
CA TYR A 150 9.51 9.64 21.44
C TYR A 150 8.20 9.29 22.14
N GLY A 151 8.12 9.47 23.46
CA GLY A 151 7.04 8.91 24.27
C GLY A 151 5.67 9.34 23.83
N THR A 152 5.46 10.65 23.63
CA THR A 152 4.17 11.18 23.20
C THR A 152 3.76 10.64 21.85
N THR A 153 4.65 10.70 20.85
CA THR A 153 4.38 10.23 19.50
C THR A 153 4.05 8.74 19.49
N ASN A 154 4.83 7.93 20.20
CA ASN A 154 4.60 6.48 20.25
C ASN A 154 3.28 6.12 20.95
N VAL A 155 2.99 6.73 22.11
CA VAL A 155 1.73 6.48 22.83
C VAL A 155 0.53 6.87 21.97
N ILE A 156 0.56 8.04 21.34
CA ILE A 156 -0.53 8.48 20.47
C ILE A 156 -0.66 7.58 19.23
N ASN A 157 0.43 7.19 18.60
CA ASN A 157 0.39 6.25 17.48
C ASN A 157 -0.22 4.89 17.85
N MET A 158 0.12 4.33 19.02
CA MET A 158 -0.49 3.08 19.51
C MET A 158 -2.00 3.22 19.72
N ILE A 159 -2.43 4.36 20.27
CA ILE A 159 -3.85 4.67 20.47
C ILE A 159 -4.56 4.84 19.13
N ASP A 160 -3.97 5.57 18.20
CA ASP A 160 -4.53 5.79 16.86
C ASP A 160 -4.62 4.49 16.05
N GLU A 161 -3.64 3.60 16.17
CA GLU A 161 -3.72 2.26 15.59
C GLU A 161 -4.90 1.46 16.15
N TYR A 162 -5.09 1.49 17.47
CA TYR A 162 -6.23 0.82 18.10
C TYR A 162 -7.56 1.40 17.59
N ILE A 163 -7.70 2.73 17.63
CA ILE A 163 -8.90 3.44 17.16
C ILE A 163 -9.16 3.12 15.67
N ALA A 164 -8.13 3.20 14.83
CA ALA A 164 -8.26 2.92 13.39
C ALA A 164 -8.73 1.48 13.13
N ASN A 165 -8.16 0.50 13.84
CA ASN A 165 -8.54 -0.90 13.71
C ASN A 165 -9.97 -1.18 14.16
N ASP A 166 -10.45 -0.55 15.23
CA ASP A 166 -11.82 -0.69 15.71
C ASP A 166 -12.82 0.08 14.83
N TYR A 167 -12.46 1.29 14.40
CA TYR A 167 -13.32 2.15 13.60
C TYR A 167 -13.43 1.67 12.15
N VAL A 168 -12.35 1.08 11.60
CA VAL A 168 -12.27 0.47 10.27
C VAL A 168 -12.04 -1.04 10.42
N LYS A 169 -13.11 -1.76 10.77
CA LYS A 169 -13.02 -3.21 11.10
C LYS A 169 -12.56 -4.06 9.92
N LYS A 170 -13.04 -3.75 8.72
CA LYS A 170 -12.71 -4.50 7.49
C LYS A 170 -12.38 -3.53 6.36
N LEU A 171 -11.41 -3.90 5.56
CA LEU A 171 -11.11 -3.25 4.29
C LEU A 171 -12.10 -3.73 3.22
N THR A 172 -12.46 -2.86 2.30
CA THR A 172 -13.16 -3.23 1.07
C THR A 172 -12.19 -3.86 0.07
N LYS A 173 -12.69 -4.46 -1.01
CA LYS A 173 -11.84 -4.98 -2.08
C LYS A 173 -10.98 -3.89 -2.73
N ASP A 174 -11.50 -2.67 -2.84
CA ASP A 174 -10.75 -1.55 -3.40
C ASP A 174 -9.64 -1.10 -2.43
N ASP A 175 -9.92 -1.11 -1.12
CA ASP A 175 -8.90 -0.80 -0.11
C ASP A 175 -7.78 -1.86 -0.11
N GLU A 176 -8.12 -3.17 -0.26
CA GLU A 176 -7.14 -4.24 -0.40
C GLU A 176 -6.32 -4.10 -1.69
N LYS A 177 -6.97 -3.70 -2.80
CA LYS A 177 -6.29 -3.40 -4.06
C LYS A 177 -5.28 -2.26 -3.88
N TYR A 178 -5.65 -1.20 -3.19
CA TYR A 178 -4.73 -0.10 -2.88
C TYR A 178 -3.51 -0.57 -2.08
N VAL A 179 -3.72 -1.36 -1.02
CA VAL A 179 -2.61 -1.94 -0.24
C VAL A 179 -1.69 -2.80 -1.13
N ASN A 180 -2.27 -3.61 -2.03
CA ASN A 180 -1.49 -4.40 -2.98
C ASN A 180 -0.66 -3.52 -3.90
N GLN A 181 -1.26 -2.46 -4.47
CA GLN A 181 -0.56 -1.53 -5.35
C GLN A 181 0.62 -0.85 -4.66
N VAL A 182 0.47 -0.45 -3.39
CA VAL A 182 1.58 0.11 -2.62
C VAL A 182 2.70 -0.91 -2.42
N VAL A 183 2.37 -2.15 -2.05
CA VAL A 183 3.38 -3.21 -1.89
C VAL A 183 4.08 -3.50 -3.21
N ASP A 184 3.33 -3.64 -4.30
CA ASP A 184 3.88 -3.92 -5.63
C ASP A 184 4.76 -2.77 -6.14
N TYR A 185 4.37 -1.52 -5.89
CA TYR A 185 5.20 -0.36 -6.19
C TYR A 185 6.57 -0.42 -5.49
N TYR A 186 6.59 -0.72 -4.19
CA TYR A 186 7.85 -0.83 -3.47
C TYR A 186 8.69 -2.04 -3.89
N LYS A 187 8.07 -3.14 -4.34
CA LYS A 187 8.79 -4.27 -4.96
C LYS A 187 9.46 -3.88 -6.28
N GLN A 188 8.73 -3.20 -7.17
CA GLN A 188 9.29 -2.70 -8.43
C GLN A 188 10.43 -1.70 -8.16
N TYR A 189 10.31 -0.90 -7.11
CA TYR A 189 11.35 0.03 -6.70
C TYR A 189 12.60 -0.70 -6.21
N ALA A 190 12.45 -1.77 -5.44
CA ALA A 190 13.57 -2.64 -5.05
C ALA A 190 14.27 -3.28 -6.27
N GLU A 191 13.50 -3.81 -7.23
CA GLU A 191 14.02 -4.35 -8.49
C GLU A 191 14.79 -3.30 -9.29
N TYR A 192 14.29 -2.07 -9.36
CA TYR A 192 14.98 -0.95 -10.03
C TYR A 192 16.35 -0.67 -9.42
N TYR A 193 16.52 -0.82 -8.10
CA TYR A 193 17.82 -0.71 -7.42
C TYR A 193 18.65 -1.99 -7.44
N GLY A 194 18.18 -3.07 -8.08
CA GLY A 194 18.87 -4.35 -8.14
C GLY A 194 18.97 -5.07 -6.79
N ALA A 195 18.08 -4.76 -5.84
CA ALA A 195 18.06 -5.32 -4.50
C ALA A 195 16.93 -6.36 -4.34
N SER A 196 17.10 -7.33 -3.44
CA SER A 196 15.95 -8.11 -2.99
C SER A 196 14.98 -7.20 -2.20
N PHE A 197 13.71 -7.56 -2.15
CA PHE A 197 12.73 -6.74 -1.43
C PHE A 197 13.06 -6.64 0.07
N GLU A 198 13.54 -7.73 0.66
CA GLU A 198 13.98 -7.81 2.06
C GLU A 198 15.18 -6.90 2.34
N ASP A 199 16.19 -6.92 1.45
CA ASP A 199 17.35 -6.03 1.58
C ASP A 199 16.94 -4.57 1.40
N PHE A 200 16.05 -4.30 0.44
CA PHE A 200 15.52 -2.97 0.23
C PHE A 200 14.77 -2.44 1.46
N LEU A 201 13.90 -3.25 2.07
CA LEU A 201 13.19 -2.87 3.29
C LEU A 201 14.15 -2.55 4.44
N SER A 202 15.20 -3.34 4.59
CA SER A 202 16.18 -3.18 5.66
C SER A 202 17.08 -1.96 5.48
N GLN A 203 17.48 -1.66 4.23
CA GLN A 203 18.46 -0.61 3.94
C GLN A 203 17.83 0.76 3.66
N TYR A 204 16.68 0.80 2.96
CA TYR A 204 16.12 2.04 2.43
C TYR A 204 14.81 2.46 3.09
N VAL A 205 14.00 1.51 3.53
CA VAL A 205 12.70 1.85 4.16
C VAL A 205 12.88 2.17 5.64
N GLY A 206 13.84 1.54 6.32
CA GLY A 206 14.25 1.88 7.69
C GLY A 206 13.14 1.78 8.75
N ILE A 207 12.06 1.05 8.47
CA ILE A 207 10.95 0.86 9.42
C ILE A 207 11.34 -0.26 10.37
N GLN A 208 11.55 0.08 11.63
CA GLN A 208 11.94 -0.88 12.65
C GLN A 208 10.91 -2.03 12.76
N GLY A 209 11.40 -3.28 12.66
CA GLY A 209 10.57 -4.49 12.74
C GLY A 209 9.85 -4.84 11.43
N VAL A 210 10.22 -4.24 10.30
CA VAL A 210 9.70 -4.56 8.96
C VAL A 210 10.85 -5.07 8.10
N THR A 211 10.94 -6.39 7.96
CA THR A 211 12.04 -7.06 7.29
C THR A 211 11.61 -7.92 6.10
N ASN A 212 10.32 -8.12 5.91
CA ASN A 212 9.77 -8.96 4.85
C ASN A 212 8.42 -8.42 4.34
N GLU A 213 7.95 -8.97 3.22
CA GLU A 213 6.69 -8.53 2.59
C GLU A 213 5.48 -8.61 3.51
N LYS A 214 5.36 -9.66 4.33
CA LYS A 214 4.22 -9.82 5.24
C LYS A 214 4.17 -8.71 6.28
N GLU A 215 5.31 -8.37 6.85
CA GLU A 215 5.43 -7.28 7.83
C GLU A 215 5.22 -5.92 7.18
N PHE A 216 5.77 -5.71 5.98
CA PHE A 216 5.55 -4.49 5.23
C PHE A 216 4.07 -4.30 4.85
N ARG A 217 3.42 -5.34 4.37
CA ARG A 217 1.98 -5.34 4.08
C ARG A 217 1.15 -5.02 5.32
N ALA A 218 1.50 -5.61 6.47
CA ALA A 218 0.84 -5.31 7.73
C ALA A 218 1.03 -3.83 8.14
N TYR A 219 2.23 -3.30 7.97
CA TYR A 219 2.55 -1.89 8.21
C TYR A 219 1.71 -0.97 7.30
N VAL A 220 1.74 -1.18 5.99
CA VAL A 220 0.93 -0.42 5.01
C VAL A 220 -0.56 -0.49 5.34
N THR A 221 -1.05 -1.69 5.71
CA THR A 221 -2.45 -1.88 6.08
C THR A 221 -2.83 -1.06 7.32
N LYS A 222 -1.98 -1.02 8.34
CA LYS A 222 -2.21 -0.24 9.56
C LYS A 222 -2.23 1.26 9.27
N ASP A 223 -1.28 1.74 8.49
CA ASP A 223 -1.18 3.15 8.13
C ASP A 223 -2.36 3.59 7.27
N TYR A 224 -2.71 2.78 6.28
CA TYR A 224 -3.89 3.04 5.44
C TYR A 224 -5.20 3.05 6.24
N LYS A 225 -5.35 2.17 7.25
CA LYS A 225 -6.51 2.21 8.15
C LYS A 225 -6.61 3.51 8.96
N LYS A 226 -5.48 4.12 9.33
CA LYS A 226 -5.49 5.44 9.98
C LYS A 226 -6.07 6.50 9.05
N THR A 227 -5.62 6.51 7.79
CA THR A 227 -6.18 7.40 6.76
C THR A 227 -7.67 7.17 6.55
N LEU A 228 -8.09 5.92 6.43
CA LEU A 228 -9.51 5.56 6.29
C LEU A 228 -10.35 5.95 7.51
N ALA A 229 -9.81 5.87 8.72
CA ALA A 229 -10.52 6.28 9.93
C ALA A 229 -10.85 7.77 9.90
N VAL A 230 -9.90 8.60 9.50
CA VAL A 230 -10.10 10.06 9.33
C VAL A 230 -11.12 10.33 8.22
N LYS A 231 -10.96 9.76 7.02
CA LYS A 231 -11.89 9.93 5.90
C LYS A 231 -13.31 9.48 6.29
N LYS A 232 -13.46 8.36 6.97
CA LYS A 232 -14.75 7.84 7.45
C LYS A 232 -15.37 8.74 8.51
N TYR A 233 -14.54 9.30 9.42
CA TYR A 233 -15.01 10.26 10.40
C TYR A 233 -15.54 11.52 9.73
N ILE A 234 -14.77 12.16 8.85
CA ILE A 234 -15.17 13.34 8.09
C ILE A 234 -16.43 13.03 7.29
N GLY A 235 -16.46 11.92 6.54
CA GLY A 235 -17.65 11.49 5.78
C GLY A 235 -18.91 11.34 6.65
N SER A 236 -18.74 11.00 7.94
CA SER A 236 -19.87 10.93 8.90
C SER A 236 -20.39 12.29 9.37
N THR A 237 -19.63 13.36 9.16
CA THR A 237 -20.03 14.74 9.52
C THR A 237 -20.66 15.51 8.34
N ILE A 238 -20.57 14.97 7.13
CA ILE A 238 -21.14 15.59 5.92
C ILE A 238 -22.67 15.48 5.99
N SER A 239 -23.36 16.60 5.78
CA SER A 239 -24.81 16.64 5.82
C SER A 239 -25.46 15.87 4.66
N GLU A 240 -26.68 15.38 4.88
CA GLU A 240 -27.43 14.69 3.83
C GLU A 240 -27.76 15.61 2.65
N GLU A 241 -27.90 16.91 2.90
CA GLU A 241 -28.13 17.93 1.87
C GLU A 241 -26.90 18.09 0.96
N GLU A 242 -25.71 18.19 1.57
CA GLU A 242 -24.43 18.27 0.84
C GLU A 242 -24.20 17.01 0.01
N LEU A 243 -24.47 15.83 0.57
CA LEU A 243 -24.34 14.56 -0.15
C LEU A 243 -25.29 14.47 -1.35
N LYS A 244 -26.53 14.94 -1.21
CA LYS A 244 -27.51 14.96 -2.31
C LYS A 244 -27.17 16.00 -3.37
N LYS A 245 -26.63 17.15 -2.96
CA LYS A 245 -26.14 18.16 -3.88
C LYS A 245 -25.02 17.58 -4.73
N GLU A 246 -24.01 17.03 -4.10
CA GLU A 246 -22.88 16.39 -4.76
C GLU A 246 -23.32 15.25 -5.70
N PHE A 247 -24.26 14.40 -5.24
CA PHE A 247 -24.85 13.37 -6.07
C PHE A 247 -25.46 13.94 -7.37
N ASN A 248 -26.30 14.96 -7.25
CA ASN A 248 -27.01 15.52 -8.42
C ASN A 248 -26.06 16.19 -9.41
N GLU A 249 -24.99 16.84 -8.91
CA GLU A 249 -24.04 17.58 -9.72
C GLU A 249 -23.02 16.65 -10.39
N ASN A 250 -22.49 15.66 -9.66
CA ASN A 250 -21.29 14.96 -10.06
C ASN A 250 -21.45 13.43 -10.23
N TYR A 251 -22.45 12.80 -9.60
CA TYR A 251 -22.56 11.32 -9.54
C TYR A 251 -23.82 10.75 -10.17
N LYS A 252 -24.83 11.59 -10.46
CA LYS A 252 -26.15 11.12 -10.91
C LYS A 252 -26.08 10.34 -12.21
N GLU A 253 -25.20 10.74 -13.12
CA GLU A 253 -25.10 10.15 -14.44
C GLU A 253 -23.74 9.46 -14.62
N LYS A 254 -23.77 8.21 -15.08
CA LYS A 254 -22.59 7.47 -15.56
C LYS A 254 -22.61 7.38 -17.07
N LEU A 255 -21.49 7.71 -17.67
CA LEU A 255 -21.31 7.71 -19.11
C LEU A 255 -20.35 6.60 -19.52
N THR A 256 -20.61 6.01 -20.67
CA THR A 256 -19.66 5.13 -21.37
C THR A 256 -19.45 5.69 -22.76
N VAL A 257 -18.21 5.94 -23.11
CA VAL A 257 -17.81 6.46 -24.42
C VAL A 257 -16.69 5.61 -25.01
N ARG A 258 -16.41 5.82 -26.29
CA ARG A 258 -15.10 5.59 -26.88
C ARG A 258 -14.46 6.95 -27.07
N HIS A 259 -13.17 7.07 -26.87
CA HIS A 259 -12.43 8.29 -27.17
C HIS A 259 -11.08 8.02 -27.80
N ILE A 260 -10.59 8.99 -28.52
CA ILE A 260 -9.24 9.06 -29.07
C ILE A 260 -8.60 10.29 -28.44
N LEU A 261 -7.49 10.13 -27.77
CA LEU A 261 -6.69 11.23 -27.25
C LEU A 261 -5.52 11.47 -28.20
N ILE A 262 -5.34 12.72 -28.61
CA ILE A 262 -4.11 13.21 -29.23
C ILE A 262 -3.45 14.12 -28.20
N GLU A 263 -2.36 13.62 -27.60
CA GLU A 263 -1.64 14.31 -26.54
C GLU A 263 -0.88 15.52 -27.07
N VAL A 264 -0.88 16.61 -26.28
CA VAL A 264 -0.04 17.77 -26.53
C VAL A 264 1.19 17.64 -25.64
N ASN A 265 2.37 17.50 -26.25
CA ASN A 265 3.64 17.30 -25.58
C ASN A 265 4.78 17.98 -26.34
N ASP A 266 6.04 17.74 -25.97
CA ASP A 266 7.21 18.36 -26.61
C ASP A 266 7.38 17.94 -28.10
N GLU A 267 6.81 16.81 -28.53
CA GLU A 267 6.89 16.29 -29.90
C GLU A 267 5.66 16.66 -30.73
N THR A 268 4.51 16.91 -30.10
CA THR A 268 3.24 17.22 -30.77
C THR A 268 2.71 18.56 -30.27
N SER A 269 2.78 19.59 -31.13
CA SER A 269 2.26 20.91 -30.81
C SER A 269 0.74 20.92 -30.65
N GLU A 270 0.21 21.93 -29.96
CA GLU A 270 -1.24 22.11 -29.80
C GLU A 270 -1.98 22.19 -31.14
N GLU A 271 -1.38 22.85 -32.13
CA GLU A 271 -1.95 23.01 -33.47
C GLU A 271 -1.97 21.67 -34.23
N ASP A 272 -0.87 20.90 -34.18
CA ASP A 272 -0.77 19.60 -34.83
C ASP A 272 -1.73 18.57 -34.19
N ALA A 273 -1.81 18.55 -32.85
CA ALA A 273 -2.74 17.68 -32.12
C ALA A 273 -4.19 17.97 -32.49
N LYS A 274 -4.56 19.24 -32.54
CA LYS A 274 -5.88 19.66 -32.97
C LYS A 274 -6.20 19.24 -34.40
N LYS A 275 -5.30 19.54 -35.33
CA LYS A 275 -5.43 19.14 -36.73
C LYS A 275 -5.57 17.65 -36.93
N LYS A 276 -4.73 16.85 -36.23
CA LYS A 276 -4.82 15.38 -36.26
C LYS A 276 -6.20 14.90 -35.76
N ALA A 277 -6.73 15.51 -34.69
CA ALA A 277 -8.04 15.16 -34.19
C ALA A 277 -9.16 15.58 -35.19
N GLU A 278 -9.04 16.73 -35.86
CA GLU A 278 -9.95 17.14 -36.95
C GLU A 278 -9.91 16.15 -38.12
N ASP A 279 -8.73 15.68 -38.54
CA ASP A 279 -8.58 14.69 -39.60
C ASP A 279 -9.23 13.34 -39.24
N LEU A 280 -9.18 12.93 -37.96
CA LEU A 280 -9.89 11.74 -37.49
C LEU A 280 -11.41 11.92 -37.53
N ILE A 281 -11.93 13.09 -37.17
CA ILE A 281 -13.33 13.41 -37.29
C ILE A 281 -13.77 13.37 -38.75
N ASN A 282 -12.99 13.90 -39.69
CA ASN A 282 -13.27 13.85 -41.13
C ASN A 282 -13.39 12.41 -41.64
N GLN A 283 -12.51 11.50 -41.19
CA GLN A 283 -12.59 10.08 -41.52
C GLN A 283 -13.84 9.39 -40.95
N LEU A 284 -14.32 9.81 -39.76
CA LEU A 284 -15.58 9.31 -39.19
C LEU A 284 -16.80 9.83 -39.98
N ASN A 285 -16.73 11.05 -40.50
CA ASN A 285 -17.80 11.64 -41.30
C ASN A 285 -18.09 10.82 -42.58
N GLU A 286 -17.10 10.10 -43.13
CA GLU A 286 -17.29 9.25 -44.31
C GLU A 286 -18.21 8.04 -44.04
N VAL A 287 -18.37 7.62 -42.81
CA VAL A 287 -19.15 6.44 -42.40
C VAL A 287 -20.23 6.73 -41.38
N LYS A 288 -20.55 8.01 -41.12
CA LYS A 288 -21.46 8.46 -40.05
C LYS A 288 -22.89 7.92 -40.14
N ASP A 289 -23.36 7.60 -41.36
CA ASP A 289 -24.72 7.16 -41.62
C ASP A 289 -24.93 5.65 -41.38
N ASP A 290 -23.83 4.89 -41.09
CA ASP A 290 -23.86 3.47 -40.78
C ASP A 290 -23.25 3.25 -39.40
N ALA A 291 -24.11 2.96 -38.42
CA ALA A 291 -23.68 2.85 -37.01
C ALA A 291 -22.63 1.74 -36.76
N ASP A 292 -22.75 0.63 -37.46
CA ASP A 292 -21.81 -0.49 -37.28
C ASP A 292 -20.42 -0.17 -37.89
N LYS A 293 -20.43 0.46 -39.07
CA LYS A 293 -19.20 0.94 -39.70
C LYS A 293 -18.55 2.06 -38.87
N LEU A 294 -19.36 2.99 -38.38
CA LEU A 294 -18.89 4.09 -37.51
C LEU A 294 -18.20 3.54 -36.25
N GLU A 295 -18.85 2.62 -35.54
CA GLU A 295 -18.25 2.04 -34.33
C GLU A 295 -16.96 1.27 -34.65
N LYS A 296 -16.98 0.49 -35.76
CA LYS A 296 -15.78 -0.24 -36.19
C LYS A 296 -14.66 0.73 -36.55
N LYS A 297 -14.93 1.73 -37.39
CA LYS A 297 -13.95 2.74 -37.83
C LYS A 297 -13.37 3.49 -36.62
N PHE A 298 -14.24 3.84 -35.65
CA PHE A 298 -13.78 4.51 -34.43
C PHE A 298 -12.81 3.65 -33.63
N LYS A 299 -13.09 2.35 -33.48
CA LYS A 299 -12.18 1.39 -32.80
C LYS A 299 -10.84 1.30 -33.50
N ASP A 300 -10.85 1.18 -34.83
CA ASP A 300 -9.64 1.08 -35.63
C ASP A 300 -8.81 2.37 -35.48
N LEU A 301 -9.45 3.55 -35.60
CA LEU A 301 -8.79 4.83 -35.42
C LEU A 301 -8.24 5.03 -33.98
N ALA A 302 -8.97 4.59 -32.97
CA ALA A 302 -8.50 4.66 -31.59
C ALA A 302 -7.26 3.78 -31.36
N TYR A 303 -7.26 2.57 -31.90
CA TYR A 303 -6.13 1.66 -31.82
C TYR A 303 -4.88 2.23 -32.50
N ASP A 304 -5.05 2.84 -33.69
CA ASP A 304 -3.93 3.32 -34.51
C ASP A 304 -3.40 4.70 -34.08
N ASN A 305 -4.21 5.53 -33.42
CA ASN A 305 -3.89 6.95 -33.23
C ASN A 305 -3.99 7.46 -31.80
N SER A 306 -4.64 6.73 -30.88
CA SER A 306 -4.86 7.26 -29.52
C SER A 306 -3.60 7.15 -28.66
N ASP A 307 -3.26 8.25 -28.01
CA ASP A 307 -2.19 8.30 -27.01
C ASP A 307 -2.67 7.84 -25.63
N ASP A 308 -3.98 7.56 -25.44
CA ASP A 308 -4.50 6.98 -24.20
C ASP A 308 -4.19 5.49 -24.10
N LYS A 309 -3.06 5.17 -23.46
CA LYS A 309 -2.56 3.79 -23.27
C LYS A 309 -3.48 2.91 -22.43
N ALA A 310 -4.44 3.50 -21.71
CA ALA A 310 -5.36 2.74 -20.87
C ALA A 310 -6.55 2.17 -21.66
N SER A 311 -6.91 2.75 -22.80
CA SER A 311 -8.12 2.36 -23.54
C SER A 311 -7.91 2.08 -25.04
N TYR A 312 -6.77 2.45 -25.65
CA TYR A 312 -6.57 2.31 -27.12
C TYR A 312 -6.71 0.86 -27.60
N GLU A 313 -6.22 -0.13 -26.87
CA GLU A 313 -6.33 -1.55 -27.22
C GLU A 313 -7.78 -2.06 -27.24
N ASP A 314 -8.66 -1.48 -26.40
CA ASP A 314 -10.10 -1.73 -26.37
C ASP A 314 -10.87 -0.83 -27.36
N GLY A 315 -10.17 -0.18 -28.32
CA GLY A 315 -10.76 0.75 -29.28
C GLY A 315 -11.29 2.01 -28.60
N GLY A 316 -10.53 2.55 -27.63
CA GLY A 316 -10.80 3.77 -26.91
C GLY A 316 -11.95 3.68 -25.89
N LEU A 317 -12.33 2.47 -25.44
CA LEU A 317 -13.50 2.27 -24.59
C LEU A 317 -13.26 2.69 -23.12
N PHE A 318 -13.95 3.75 -22.70
CA PHE A 318 -13.94 4.27 -21.34
C PHE A 318 -15.33 4.11 -20.69
N LYS A 319 -15.40 3.26 -19.66
CA LYS A 319 -16.69 2.75 -19.10
C LYS A 319 -17.08 3.44 -17.80
N ASP A 320 -18.40 3.66 -17.64
CA ASP A 320 -19.06 3.94 -16.36
C ASP A 320 -18.42 5.08 -15.54
N PHE A 321 -17.94 6.14 -16.19
CA PHE A 321 -17.37 7.32 -15.54
C PHE A 321 -18.42 8.37 -15.19
N SER A 322 -18.14 9.18 -14.18
CA SER A 322 -18.93 10.35 -13.76
C SER A 322 -18.09 11.62 -13.83
N LYS A 323 -18.71 12.79 -13.60
CA LYS A 323 -18.02 14.08 -13.68
C LYS A 323 -16.83 14.17 -12.73
N SER A 324 -16.93 13.57 -11.53
CA SER A 324 -15.90 13.67 -10.50
C SER A 324 -14.58 12.93 -10.81
N GLY A 325 -14.48 12.20 -11.90
CA GLY A 325 -13.29 11.39 -12.21
C GLY A 325 -12.59 11.76 -13.51
N VAL A 326 -13.04 12.84 -14.19
CA VAL A 326 -12.55 13.18 -15.53
C VAL A 326 -12.46 14.69 -15.73
N ASP A 327 -11.74 15.11 -16.76
CA ASP A 327 -11.71 16.51 -17.20
C ASP A 327 -13.12 17.05 -17.49
N GLU A 328 -13.38 18.30 -17.07
CA GLU A 328 -14.71 18.90 -17.17
C GLU A 328 -15.18 19.08 -18.62
N ALA A 329 -14.29 19.49 -19.51
CA ALA A 329 -14.62 19.67 -20.93
C ALA A 329 -14.93 18.33 -21.58
N PHE A 330 -14.17 17.29 -21.28
CA PHE A 330 -14.41 15.92 -21.73
C PHE A 330 -15.77 15.40 -21.24
N TYR A 331 -16.09 15.58 -19.95
CA TYR A 331 -17.37 15.15 -19.40
C TYR A 331 -18.55 15.88 -20.07
N ASN A 332 -18.47 17.21 -20.17
CA ASN A 332 -19.53 18.04 -20.72
C ASN A 332 -19.80 17.73 -22.21
N ALA A 333 -18.75 17.48 -22.98
CA ALA A 333 -18.86 17.04 -24.36
C ALA A 333 -19.53 15.65 -24.43
N SER A 334 -19.03 14.69 -23.66
CA SER A 334 -19.57 13.33 -23.57
C SER A 334 -21.03 13.31 -23.16
N LYS A 335 -21.44 14.20 -22.25
CA LYS A 335 -22.83 14.30 -21.78
C LYS A 335 -23.81 14.83 -22.84
N LYS A 336 -23.37 15.79 -23.64
CA LYS A 336 -24.19 16.42 -24.70
C LYS A 336 -24.54 15.45 -25.85
N LEU A 337 -23.66 14.48 -26.11
CA LEU A 337 -23.86 13.50 -27.17
C LEU A 337 -25.02 12.55 -26.84
N LYS A 338 -25.78 12.16 -27.86
CA LYS A 338 -26.71 11.03 -27.82
C LYS A 338 -25.95 9.73 -28.09
N LYS A 339 -26.55 8.60 -27.74
CA LYS A 339 -25.98 7.29 -28.03
C LYS A 339 -25.73 7.15 -29.55
N GLY A 340 -24.51 6.77 -29.93
CA GLY A 340 -24.04 6.63 -31.29
C GLY A 340 -23.58 7.94 -31.96
N GLU A 341 -23.73 9.10 -31.29
CA GLU A 341 -23.18 10.37 -31.77
C GLU A 341 -21.71 10.52 -31.31
N TYR A 342 -20.92 11.19 -32.13
CA TYR A 342 -19.54 11.59 -31.79
C TYR A 342 -19.37 13.11 -31.89
N THR A 343 -18.28 13.62 -31.32
CA THR A 343 -17.96 15.06 -31.31
C THR A 343 -17.69 15.56 -32.73
N ALA A 344 -18.38 16.64 -33.14
CA ALA A 344 -18.18 17.26 -34.45
C ALA A 344 -16.88 18.08 -34.53
N GLU A 345 -16.32 18.45 -33.37
CA GLU A 345 -15.07 19.19 -33.22
C GLU A 345 -14.22 18.55 -32.14
N PRO A 346 -12.86 18.66 -32.19
CA PRO A 346 -11.99 18.18 -31.13
C PRO A 346 -12.28 18.86 -29.79
N VAL A 347 -12.33 18.07 -28.71
CA VAL A 347 -12.55 18.57 -27.34
C VAL A 347 -11.22 18.76 -26.67
N LYS A 348 -10.87 20.01 -26.32
CA LYS A 348 -9.63 20.34 -25.61
C LYS A 348 -9.74 19.99 -24.12
N SER A 349 -8.76 19.28 -23.59
CA SER A 349 -8.56 19.04 -22.16
C SER A 349 -7.13 19.42 -21.74
N GLN A 350 -6.78 19.23 -20.48
CA GLN A 350 -5.41 19.41 -20.01
C GLN A 350 -4.40 18.41 -20.60
N TYR A 351 -4.87 17.30 -21.18
CA TYR A 351 -4.03 16.25 -21.77
C TYR A 351 -3.80 16.44 -23.27
N GLY A 352 -4.64 17.21 -23.95
CA GLY A 352 -4.62 17.36 -25.40
C GLY A 352 -6.03 17.44 -25.99
N TYR A 353 -6.21 16.87 -27.16
CA TYR A 353 -7.46 16.91 -27.90
C TYR A 353 -8.12 15.54 -27.98
N HIS A 354 -9.42 15.50 -27.72
CA HIS A 354 -10.21 14.27 -27.72
C HIS A 354 -11.24 14.28 -28.87
N VAL A 355 -11.39 13.11 -29.50
CA VAL A 355 -12.57 12.75 -30.30
C VAL A 355 -13.38 11.75 -29.49
N ILE A 356 -14.69 11.97 -29.32
CA ILE A 356 -15.52 11.21 -28.37
C ILE A 356 -16.74 10.64 -29.08
N LEU A 357 -17.00 9.34 -28.93
CA LEU A 357 -18.20 8.64 -29.40
C LEU A 357 -19.00 8.12 -28.21
N LYS A 358 -20.27 8.53 -28.09
CA LYS A 358 -21.14 8.09 -26.99
C LYS A 358 -21.63 6.65 -27.20
N VAL A 359 -21.28 5.77 -26.28
CA VAL A 359 -21.74 4.38 -26.29
C VAL A 359 -23.02 4.21 -25.49
N SER A 360 -23.06 4.71 -24.27
CA SER A 360 -24.25 4.62 -23.40
C SER A 360 -24.19 5.61 -22.24
N SER A 361 -25.36 5.79 -21.59
CA SER A 361 -25.45 6.44 -20.29
C SER A 361 -26.35 5.64 -19.36
N LYS A 362 -26.04 5.70 -18.06
CA LYS A 362 -26.84 5.10 -16.98
C LYS A 362 -27.05 6.12 -15.88
N THR A 363 -28.20 6.09 -15.23
CA THR A 363 -28.48 6.91 -14.06
C THR A 363 -28.20 6.11 -12.81
N ASN A 364 -27.31 6.60 -11.96
CA ASN A 364 -27.03 6.03 -10.64
C ASN A 364 -28.21 6.25 -9.69
N LYS A 365 -28.41 5.31 -8.79
CA LYS A 365 -29.27 5.54 -7.62
C LYS A 365 -28.43 6.09 -6.49
N TYR A 366 -28.89 7.13 -5.83
CA TYR A 366 -28.18 7.79 -4.73
C TYR A 366 -27.65 6.80 -3.67
N LYS A 367 -28.51 5.85 -3.26
CA LYS A 367 -28.16 4.83 -2.27
C LYS A 367 -26.95 3.97 -2.65
N ASP A 368 -26.73 3.76 -3.96
CA ASP A 368 -25.70 2.86 -4.45
C ASP A 368 -24.31 3.55 -4.48
N VAL A 369 -24.28 4.89 -4.52
CA VAL A 369 -23.05 5.70 -4.59
C VAL A 369 -22.81 6.58 -3.36
N LYS A 370 -23.72 6.59 -2.40
CA LYS A 370 -23.65 7.46 -1.21
C LYS A 370 -22.34 7.32 -0.43
N GLU A 371 -21.87 6.09 -0.22
CA GLU A 371 -20.62 5.85 0.52
C GLU A 371 -19.39 6.28 -0.29
N THR A 372 -19.43 6.14 -1.63
CA THR A 372 -18.40 6.69 -2.52
C THR A 372 -18.34 8.21 -2.40
N ILE A 373 -19.49 8.89 -2.50
CA ILE A 373 -19.59 10.35 -2.37
C ILE A 373 -19.02 10.82 -1.01
N LYS A 374 -19.34 10.13 0.08
CA LYS A 374 -18.78 10.46 1.40
C LYS A 374 -17.25 10.37 1.43
N LYS A 375 -16.69 9.32 0.82
CA LYS A 375 -15.26 9.09 0.75
C LYS A 375 -14.57 10.19 -0.06
N ASP A 376 -15.12 10.51 -1.24
CA ASP A 376 -14.55 11.48 -2.16
C ASP A 376 -14.67 12.92 -1.62
N LEU A 377 -15.81 13.28 -1.02
CA LEU A 377 -15.96 14.57 -0.34
C LEU A 377 -15.06 14.69 0.90
N ALA A 378 -14.89 13.61 1.66
CA ALA A 378 -13.97 13.62 2.79
C ALA A 378 -12.52 13.83 2.34
N GLU A 379 -12.13 13.20 1.23
CA GLU A 379 -10.81 13.40 0.62
C GLU A 379 -10.62 14.83 0.13
N LYS A 380 -11.60 15.37 -0.60
CA LYS A 380 -11.60 16.76 -1.06
C LYS A 380 -11.43 17.73 0.09
N LYS A 381 -12.24 17.59 1.17
CA LYS A 381 -12.12 18.43 2.37
C LYS A 381 -10.77 18.33 3.05
N LEU A 382 -10.15 17.14 3.07
CA LEU A 382 -8.79 16.96 3.62
C LEU A 382 -7.71 17.65 2.80
N ASN A 383 -7.88 17.69 1.48
CA ASN A 383 -6.97 18.39 0.58
C ASN A 383 -7.11 19.92 0.67
N GLU A 384 -8.33 20.39 0.95
CA GLU A 384 -8.64 21.81 1.13
C GLU A 384 -8.23 22.35 2.51
N ASP A 385 -8.36 21.53 3.58
CA ASP A 385 -8.02 21.91 4.97
C ASP A 385 -7.03 20.90 5.58
N SER A 386 -5.75 21.24 5.60
CA SER A 386 -4.69 20.42 6.18
C SER A 386 -4.85 20.21 7.70
N THR A 387 -5.57 21.09 8.39
CA THR A 387 -5.81 20.99 9.85
C THR A 387 -6.90 19.97 10.18
N LEU A 388 -7.73 19.62 9.18
CA LEU A 388 -8.87 18.73 9.36
C LEU A 388 -8.43 17.33 9.81
N GLN A 389 -7.25 16.88 9.41
CA GLN A 389 -6.68 15.62 9.89
C GLN A 389 -6.46 15.62 11.41
N VAL A 390 -5.82 16.68 11.94
CA VAL A 390 -5.53 16.81 13.38
C VAL A 390 -6.83 16.96 14.17
N LYS A 391 -7.73 17.81 13.68
CA LYS A 391 -9.06 18.02 14.28
C LYS A 391 -9.88 16.72 14.32
N SER A 392 -9.83 15.93 13.26
CA SER A 392 -10.54 14.64 13.17
C SER A 392 -10.00 13.62 14.15
N TRP A 393 -8.67 13.50 14.27
CA TRP A 393 -8.05 12.63 15.25
C TRP A 393 -8.38 13.05 16.69
N ASP A 394 -8.36 14.34 17.01
CA ASP A 394 -8.77 14.83 18.34
C ASP A 394 -10.22 14.43 18.65
N LYS A 395 -11.13 14.58 17.69
CA LYS A 395 -12.54 14.16 17.86
C LYS A 395 -12.69 12.65 18.00
N LEU A 396 -11.95 11.85 17.21
CA LEU A 396 -11.95 10.39 17.32
C LEU A 396 -11.44 9.96 18.69
N ARG A 397 -10.30 10.48 19.15
CA ARG A 397 -9.74 10.17 20.48
C ARG A 397 -10.71 10.53 21.61
N LYS A 398 -11.39 11.67 21.52
CA LYS A 398 -12.45 12.07 22.46
C LYS A 398 -13.64 11.10 22.43
N LYS A 399 -14.07 10.66 21.25
CA LYS A 399 -15.13 9.66 21.08
C LYS A 399 -14.77 8.33 21.76
N TYR A 400 -13.50 7.93 21.69
CA TYR A 400 -12.95 6.75 22.36
C TYR A 400 -12.55 7.00 23.82
N LYS A 401 -12.90 8.17 24.38
CA LYS A 401 -12.66 8.55 25.79
C LYS A 401 -11.19 8.47 26.17
N LEU A 402 -10.29 8.95 25.29
CA LEU A 402 -8.86 9.01 25.57
C LEU A 402 -8.60 9.65 26.92
N LYS A 403 -7.82 8.96 27.75
CA LYS A 403 -7.31 9.45 29.04
C LYS A 403 -5.80 9.26 29.05
N ILE A 404 -5.06 10.34 29.16
CA ILE A 404 -3.59 10.32 29.30
C ILE A 404 -3.31 10.57 30.78
N ASN A 405 -2.65 9.59 31.43
CA ASN A 405 -2.36 9.66 32.87
C ASN A 405 -0.96 10.24 33.16
N ASP A 406 -0.07 10.23 32.16
CA ASP A 406 1.26 10.80 32.28
C ASP A 406 1.21 12.31 31.93
N THR A 407 1.68 13.14 32.86
CA THR A 407 1.57 14.60 32.75
C THR A 407 2.40 15.18 31.62
N ASP A 408 3.57 14.61 31.32
CA ASP A 408 4.47 15.11 30.26
C ASP A 408 3.92 14.75 28.89
N VAL A 409 3.44 13.52 28.75
CA VAL A 409 2.76 13.04 27.53
C VAL A 409 1.47 13.84 27.28
N GLU A 410 0.68 14.12 28.33
CA GLU A 410 -0.54 14.93 28.22
C GLU A 410 -0.25 16.36 27.76
N LYS A 411 0.75 17.00 28.36
CA LYS A 411 1.17 18.36 28.01
C LYS A 411 1.65 18.46 26.56
N ALA A 412 2.50 17.52 26.15
CA ALA A 412 3.02 17.46 24.78
C ALA A 412 1.89 17.15 23.77
N TYR A 413 0.96 16.25 24.10
CA TYR A 413 -0.21 15.98 23.28
C TYR A 413 -1.08 17.23 23.07
N LYS A 414 -1.42 17.93 24.16
CA LYS A 414 -2.22 19.18 24.10
C LYS A 414 -1.54 20.24 23.21
N LYS A 415 -0.21 20.37 23.32
CA LYS A 415 0.56 21.28 22.48
C LYS A 415 0.45 20.87 21.00
N THR A 416 0.66 19.60 20.67
CA THR A 416 0.58 19.11 19.27
C THR A 416 -0.79 19.34 18.64
N VAL A 417 -1.88 19.11 19.41
CA VAL A 417 -3.26 19.35 18.93
C VAL A 417 -3.51 20.83 18.71
N ASN A 418 -3.06 21.70 19.64
CA ASN A 418 -3.24 23.14 19.52
C ASN A 418 -2.44 23.72 18.32
N ASP A 419 -1.17 23.36 18.20
CA ASP A 419 -0.30 23.82 17.12
C ASP A 419 -0.80 23.32 15.76
N GLY A 420 -1.21 22.06 15.67
CA GLY A 420 -1.78 21.48 14.45
C GLY A 420 -3.12 22.06 14.03
N SER A 421 -3.87 22.67 14.97
CA SER A 421 -5.16 23.30 14.70
C SER A 421 -5.05 24.75 14.27
N LYS A 422 -3.91 25.41 14.48
CA LYS A 422 -3.67 26.86 14.23
C LYS A 422 -2.97 27.17 12.91
N LYS A 423 -2.38 26.20 12.24
CA LYS A 423 -1.57 26.40 11.03
C LYS A 423 -2.27 27.09 9.85
N GLU A 424 -3.58 27.30 9.91
CA GLU A 424 -4.34 27.99 8.85
C GLU A 424 -4.61 29.47 9.13
N GLU A 425 -4.65 29.88 10.39
CA GLU A 425 -4.90 31.30 10.71
C GLU A 425 -3.74 32.19 10.21
N GLU A 426 -2.50 31.68 10.23
CA GLU A 426 -1.32 32.39 9.74
C GLU A 426 -1.24 32.45 8.20
N LYS A 427 -1.71 31.42 7.47
CA LYS A 427 -1.66 31.42 5.98
C LYS A 427 -2.71 32.31 5.35
N THR A 428 -3.84 32.54 6.01
CA THR A 428 -4.90 33.46 5.53
C THR A 428 -4.53 34.92 5.75
N GLU A 429 -3.69 35.25 6.72
CA GLU A 429 -3.21 36.61 6.94
C GLU A 429 -2.09 37.01 5.96
N GLU A 430 -1.20 36.08 5.56
CA GLU A 430 -0.17 36.36 4.56
C GLU A 430 -0.73 36.57 3.15
N THR A 431 -1.80 35.83 2.75
CA THR A 431 -2.43 36.01 1.42
C THR A 431 -3.34 37.23 1.32
N SER A 432 -3.79 37.80 2.44
CA SER A 432 -4.59 39.02 2.45
C SER A 432 -3.76 40.32 2.55
N SER A 433 -2.44 40.20 2.70
CA SER A 433 -1.50 41.34 2.74
C SER A 433 -0.74 41.55 1.44
N GLU A 434 -0.97 40.72 0.39
CA GLU A 434 -0.36 40.86 -0.95
C GLU A 434 -1.38 41.23 -2.06
N GLU A 435 -2.64 41.57 -1.72
CA GLU A 435 -3.56 42.30 -2.61
C GLU A 435 -3.65 43.77 -2.17
#